data_bc0bbc347a2d071468a848a0a78c7564
#
_entry.id   bc0bbc347a2d071468a848a0a78c7564
#
_cell.length_a   1.000
_cell.length_b   1.000
_cell.length_c   1.000
_cell.angle_alpha   90.00
_cell.angle_beta   90.00
_cell.angle_gamma   90.00
#
_symmetry.space_group_name_H-M   'P 1'
#
loop_
_entity.id
_entity.type
_entity.pdbx_description
1 polymer ?
#
loop_
_entity_poly.entity_id
_entity_poly.type
_entity_poly.pdbx_seq_one_letter_code
_entity_poly.pdbx_strand_id
1 'polypeptide(L)'
;MILKIKIDFYQEESSMMLQLVRRPYRITKEFERAHIQLTRTWWTPLLEYQQARSFEQFALHIRAVNRSIKTAVIVGFAAAYIHGIPTLNKEKCLVVCLNLPGDRHPPSSRQCTEIMHYRDAALPESDITEVSGKRVTTIERTFVDFCVMYDELESLAFVEAAMRNGNSHEQFQEYLHEHAGQRGVAKAQRILDRAYDIIDSVQETSMRYQMEAQFPTHKISPQVMIGNYRVDHLMDDYIIVELDGRVKYTEEFAWENGTTVTEIFRKQVSRERYLLSLGYHVLRFYPDELDDLLIPTIRRILAQNPHRISPNEHYDPHSDGPPPWTSRWAS
;
A
#
# COMPACT_ATOMS: atom_id res chain seq x y z
N MET A 1 -1.85 -19.88 8.68
CA MET A 1 -2.64 -20.27 7.49
C MET A 1 -2.99 -19.05 6.61
N ILE A 2 -3.01 -17.84 7.15
CA ILE A 2 -3.28 -16.57 6.39
C ILE A 2 -2.08 -16.10 5.54
N LEU A 3 -0.85 -16.42 5.93
CA LEU A 3 0.37 -15.98 5.21
C LEU A 3 0.59 -16.67 3.85
N LYS A 4 0.03 -17.87 3.65
CA LYS A 4 0.22 -18.62 2.40
C LYS A 4 -0.67 -18.12 1.25
N ILE A 5 -1.82 -17.53 1.58
CA ILE A 5 -2.81 -17.06 0.60
C ILE A 5 -2.35 -15.75 -0.09
N LYS A 6 -1.54 -14.91 0.58
CA LYS A 6 -1.09 -13.61 0.02
C LYS A 6 0.07 -13.71 -0.98
N ILE A 7 0.91 -14.73 -0.89
CA ILE A 7 2.00 -14.95 -1.87
C ILE A 7 1.43 -15.50 -3.18
N ASP A 8 0.38 -16.28 -3.10
CA ASP A 8 -0.29 -16.88 -4.27
C ASP A 8 -1.07 -15.84 -5.09
N PHE A 9 -1.60 -14.77 -4.47
CA PHE A 9 -2.33 -13.73 -5.21
C PHE A 9 -1.47 -12.99 -6.25
N TYR A 10 -0.15 -12.88 -6.02
CA TYR A 10 0.80 -12.37 -7.02
C TYR A 10 1.37 -13.45 -7.95
N GLN A 11 1.12 -14.74 -7.68
CA GLN A 11 1.62 -15.87 -8.49
C GLN A 11 0.54 -16.59 -9.31
N GLU A 12 -0.72 -16.60 -8.91
CA GLU A 12 -1.77 -17.42 -9.52
C GLU A 12 -2.72 -16.73 -10.50
N GLU A 13 -2.81 -15.40 -10.57
CA GLU A 13 -3.50 -14.75 -11.71
C GLU A 13 -2.63 -14.66 -12.98
N SER A 14 -1.82 -15.66 -13.24
CA SER A 14 -0.96 -15.75 -14.41
C SER A 14 -1.61 -16.53 -15.55
N SER A 15 -2.80 -16.15 -16.00
CA SER A 15 -3.30 -16.74 -17.25
C SER A 15 -2.82 -16.01 -18.51
N MET A 16 -2.18 -14.84 -18.38
CA MET A 16 -1.51 -14.17 -19.50
C MET A 16 -0.29 -13.38 -19.06
N MET A 17 0.82 -14.06 -18.75
CA MET A 17 2.10 -13.34 -18.59
C MET A 17 2.44 -12.64 -19.91
N LEU A 18 2.44 -11.30 -19.92
CA LEU A 18 2.90 -10.50 -21.05
C LEU A 18 4.25 -10.99 -21.57
N GLN A 19 4.33 -11.24 -22.87
CA GLN A 19 5.50 -11.83 -23.50
C GLN A 19 6.66 -10.83 -23.62
N LEU A 20 7.88 -11.22 -23.22
CA LEU A 20 9.11 -10.51 -23.56
C LEU A 20 9.71 -11.12 -24.82
N VAL A 21 9.86 -10.29 -25.85
CA VAL A 21 10.44 -10.63 -27.13
C VAL A 21 11.85 -10.02 -27.21
N ARG A 22 12.87 -10.84 -27.49
CA ARG A 22 14.21 -10.31 -27.68
C ARG A 22 14.30 -9.61 -29.02
N ARG A 23 14.98 -8.45 -29.05
CA ARG A 23 15.25 -7.69 -30.28
C ARG A 23 15.79 -8.61 -31.37
N PRO A 24 15.13 -8.68 -32.57
CA PRO A 24 15.65 -9.46 -33.68
C PRO A 24 16.92 -8.81 -34.25
N TYR A 25 17.73 -9.60 -34.96
CA TYR A 25 18.93 -9.11 -35.64
C TYR A 25 18.62 -7.96 -36.60
N ARG A 26 17.51 -8.09 -37.35
CA ARG A 26 17.01 -7.05 -38.26
C ARG A 26 15.59 -6.65 -37.81
N ILE A 27 15.41 -5.37 -37.52
CA ILE A 27 14.10 -4.78 -37.20
C ILE A 27 13.43 -4.41 -38.52
N THR A 28 12.23 -4.96 -38.77
CA THR A 28 11.39 -4.61 -39.91
C THR A 28 10.32 -3.61 -39.48
N LYS A 29 9.79 -2.84 -40.43
CA LYS A 29 8.66 -1.91 -40.15
C LYS A 29 7.42 -2.63 -39.62
N GLU A 30 7.22 -3.87 -40.02
CA GLU A 30 6.14 -4.73 -39.55
C GLU A 30 6.33 -5.10 -38.08
N PHE A 31 7.57 -5.50 -37.69
CA PHE A 31 7.89 -5.76 -36.30
C PHE A 31 7.70 -4.52 -35.40
N GLU A 32 8.15 -3.34 -35.82
CA GLU A 32 7.98 -2.08 -35.09
C GLU A 32 6.52 -1.68 -34.90
N ARG A 33 5.66 -1.97 -35.89
CA ARG A 33 4.21 -1.71 -35.78
C ARG A 33 3.50 -2.65 -34.81
N ALA A 34 3.99 -3.88 -34.70
CA ALA A 34 3.37 -4.92 -33.88
C ALA A 34 3.90 -4.97 -32.45
N HIS A 35 5.01 -4.30 -32.13
CA HIS A 35 5.68 -4.38 -30.83
C HIS A 35 6.05 -3.01 -30.28
N ILE A 36 6.07 -2.88 -28.95
CA ILE A 36 6.61 -1.71 -28.24
C ILE A 36 7.97 -2.06 -27.64
N GLN A 37 8.92 -1.15 -27.75
CA GLN A 37 10.26 -1.30 -27.19
C GLN A 37 10.23 -0.94 -25.70
N LEU A 38 10.70 -1.84 -24.86
CA LEU A 38 10.82 -1.63 -23.41
C LEU A 38 12.26 -1.23 -23.02
N THR A 39 13.23 -1.98 -23.52
CA THR A 39 14.67 -1.69 -23.34
C THR A 39 15.39 -1.83 -24.68
N ARG A 40 16.70 -1.56 -24.72
CA ARG A 40 17.49 -1.78 -25.96
C ARG A 40 17.36 -3.19 -26.52
N THR A 41 17.11 -4.18 -25.67
CA THR A 41 17.12 -5.60 -26.01
C THR A 41 15.74 -6.23 -26.02
N TRP A 42 14.79 -5.69 -25.22
CA TRP A 42 13.51 -6.32 -24.96
C TRP A 42 12.34 -5.51 -25.49
N TRP A 43 11.43 -6.20 -26.13
CA TRP A 43 10.19 -5.71 -26.71
C TRP A 43 9.01 -6.56 -26.22
N THR A 44 7.80 -6.10 -26.45
CA THR A 44 6.57 -6.84 -26.15
C THR A 44 5.52 -6.56 -27.24
N PRO A 45 4.57 -7.48 -27.52
CA PRO A 45 3.46 -7.23 -28.42
C PRO A 45 2.63 -6.03 -27.99
N LEU A 46 2.40 -5.08 -28.89
CA LEU A 46 1.77 -3.81 -28.59
C LEU A 46 0.32 -3.97 -28.11
N LEU A 47 -0.47 -4.82 -28.75
CA LEU A 47 -1.89 -5.03 -28.39
C LEU A 47 -2.04 -5.63 -27.01
N GLU A 48 -1.25 -6.65 -26.68
CA GLU A 48 -1.25 -7.27 -25.35
C GLU A 48 -0.87 -6.26 -24.26
N TYR A 49 0.17 -5.46 -24.54
CA TYR A 49 0.62 -4.42 -23.60
C TYR A 49 -0.44 -3.35 -23.36
N GLN A 50 -1.16 -2.91 -24.40
CA GLN A 50 -2.20 -1.88 -24.27
C GLN A 50 -3.45 -2.38 -23.52
N GLN A 51 -3.74 -3.69 -23.59
CA GLN A 51 -4.86 -4.31 -22.90
C GLN A 51 -4.53 -4.68 -21.44
N ALA A 52 -3.26 -4.73 -21.10
CA ALA A 52 -2.80 -5.13 -19.79
C ALA A 52 -3.09 -4.06 -18.73
N ARG A 53 -3.41 -4.49 -17.52
CA ARG A 53 -3.58 -3.61 -16.36
C ARG A 53 -2.22 -3.01 -15.95
N SER A 54 -2.24 -1.85 -15.32
CA SER A 54 -1.02 -1.12 -14.93
C SER A 54 -0.03 -1.96 -14.12
N PHE A 55 -0.50 -2.81 -13.23
CA PHE A 55 0.40 -3.67 -12.44
C PHE A 55 1.05 -4.77 -13.28
N GLU A 56 0.39 -5.29 -14.33
CA GLU A 56 0.94 -6.28 -15.27
C GLU A 56 2.01 -5.63 -16.15
N GLN A 57 1.75 -4.40 -16.61
CA GLN A 57 2.74 -3.60 -17.32
C GLN A 57 3.96 -3.34 -16.44
N PHE A 58 3.76 -2.98 -15.17
CA PHE A 58 4.87 -2.75 -14.24
C PHE A 58 5.68 -4.01 -13.97
N ALA A 59 5.04 -5.15 -13.76
CA ALA A 59 5.71 -6.44 -13.64
C ALA A 59 6.55 -6.78 -14.88
N LEU A 60 6.02 -6.49 -16.07
CA LEU A 60 6.74 -6.65 -17.34
C LEU A 60 7.97 -5.72 -17.42
N HIS A 61 7.82 -4.46 -17.04
CA HIS A 61 8.93 -3.49 -17.00
C HIS A 61 10.06 -3.98 -16.07
N ILE A 62 9.73 -4.43 -14.86
CA ILE A 62 10.69 -4.98 -13.91
C ILE A 62 11.43 -6.17 -14.54
N ARG A 63 10.73 -7.09 -15.22
CA ARG A 63 11.34 -8.25 -15.89
C ARG A 63 12.26 -7.83 -17.03
N ALA A 64 11.83 -6.86 -17.87
CA ALA A 64 12.61 -6.37 -19.00
C ALA A 64 13.90 -5.66 -18.54
N VAL A 65 13.77 -4.80 -17.52
CA VAL A 65 14.88 -4.07 -16.91
C VAL A 65 15.85 -5.04 -16.23
N ASN A 66 15.36 -5.96 -15.38
CA ASN A 66 16.23 -6.94 -14.72
C ASN A 66 17.06 -7.77 -15.70
N ARG A 67 16.49 -8.15 -16.85
CA ARG A 67 17.23 -8.86 -17.91
C ARG A 67 18.21 -7.98 -18.68
N SER A 68 18.14 -6.67 -18.55
CA SER A 68 18.98 -5.69 -19.27
C SER A 68 20.13 -5.15 -18.42
N ILE A 69 20.01 -5.20 -17.09
CA ILE A 69 21.03 -4.72 -16.15
C ILE A 69 21.98 -5.84 -15.73
N LYS A 70 23.22 -5.47 -15.33
CA LYS A 70 24.21 -6.43 -14.82
C LYS A 70 24.60 -6.16 -13.37
N THR A 71 24.88 -4.91 -13.05
CA THR A 71 25.38 -4.49 -11.73
C THR A 71 24.46 -3.51 -11.02
N ALA A 72 23.55 -2.88 -11.74
CA ALA A 72 22.59 -1.97 -11.15
C ALA A 72 21.62 -2.72 -10.21
N VAL A 73 21.12 -1.98 -9.24
CA VAL A 73 20.22 -2.46 -8.18
C VAL A 73 18.87 -1.79 -8.37
N ILE A 74 17.81 -2.56 -8.27
CA ILE A 74 16.42 -2.06 -8.37
C ILE A 74 16.04 -1.41 -7.03
N VAL A 75 15.43 -0.21 -7.09
CA VAL A 75 15.06 0.59 -5.91
C VAL A 75 13.62 1.12 -6.00
N GLY A 76 13.10 1.70 -4.92
CA GLY A 76 11.78 2.35 -4.86
C GLY A 76 10.61 1.39 -5.11
N PHE A 77 9.59 1.82 -5.86
CA PHE A 77 8.39 0.99 -6.11
C PHE A 77 8.68 -0.39 -6.69
N ALA A 78 9.69 -0.49 -7.57
CA ALA A 78 10.06 -1.77 -8.14
C ALA A 78 10.74 -2.69 -7.10
N ALA A 79 11.49 -2.14 -6.15
CA ALA A 79 12.01 -2.90 -5.01
C ALA A 79 10.88 -3.37 -4.10
N ALA A 80 9.93 -2.49 -3.74
CA ALA A 80 8.76 -2.86 -2.96
C ALA A 80 7.98 -4.01 -3.63
N TYR A 81 7.73 -3.91 -4.94
CA TYR A 81 7.08 -4.98 -5.71
C TYR A 81 7.82 -6.32 -5.63
N ILE A 82 9.16 -6.31 -5.77
CA ILE A 82 10.00 -7.52 -5.71
C ILE A 82 9.97 -8.14 -4.30
N HIS A 83 9.92 -7.33 -3.26
CA HIS A 83 9.75 -7.78 -1.88
C HIS A 83 8.32 -8.24 -1.54
N GLY A 84 7.37 -8.09 -2.45
CA GLY A 84 5.95 -8.41 -2.19
C GLY A 84 5.28 -7.43 -1.24
N ILE A 85 5.81 -6.21 -1.09
CA ILE A 85 5.23 -5.16 -0.26
C ILE A 85 4.25 -4.34 -1.11
N PRO A 86 2.95 -4.34 -0.80
CA PRO A 86 1.99 -3.52 -1.50
C PRO A 86 2.22 -2.03 -1.25
N THR A 87 1.95 -1.21 -2.26
CA THR A 87 2.09 0.25 -2.24
C THR A 87 0.83 0.90 -2.80
N LEU A 88 0.58 2.15 -2.48
CA LEU A 88 -0.54 2.89 -3.07
C LEU A 88 -0.27 3.18 -4.54
N ASN A 89 0.93 3.67 -4.85
CA ASN A 89 1.34 4.08 -6.20
C ASN A 89 0.26 4.92 -6.90
N LYS A 90 -0.24 5.94 -6.21
CA LYS A 90 -1.37 6.79 -6.68
C LYS A 90 -1.13 7.37 -8.08
N GLU A 91 0.10 7.77 -8.38
CA GLU A 91 0.49 8.31 -9.69
C GLU A 91 0.65 7.23 -10.77
N LYS A 92 0.41 5.95 -10.43
CA LYS A 92 0.58 4.80 -11.33
C LYS A 92 1.95 4.81 -12.03
N CYS A 93 3.00 5.12 -11.26
CA CYS A 93 4.37 5.13 -11.76
C CYS A 93 4.77 3.74 -12.25
N LEU A 94 5.06 3.61 -13.52
CA LEU A 94 5.51 2.36 -14.15
C LEU A 94 7.02 2.35 -14.43
N VAL A 95 7.75 3.36 -13.95
CA VAL A 95 9.19 3.50 -14.15
C VAL A 95 9.95 2.66 -13.13
N VAL A 96 10.88 1.84 -13.60
CA VAL A 96 11.79 1.07 -12.78
C VAL A 96 12.99 1.93 -12.42
N CYS A 97 13.10 2.34 -11.17
CA CYS A 97 14.24 3.09 -10.67
C CYS A 97 15.41 2.17 -10.35
N LEU A 98 16.59 2.61 -10.72
CA LEU A 98 17.85 1.88 -10.53
C LEU A 98 18.87 2.75 -9.78
N ASN A 99 19.77 2.10 -9.07
CA ASN A 99 20.96 2.72 -8.49
C ASN A 99 22.19 1.86 -8.79
N LEU A 100 23.38 2.47 -8.79
CA LEU A 100 24.63 1.74 -8.89
C LEU A 100 25.21 1.51 -7.49
N PRO A 101 25.80 0.32 -7.23
CA PRO A 101 26.43 0.04 -5.95
C PRO A 101 27.63 0.94 -5.69
N GLY A 102 27.90 1.25 -4.43
CA GLY A 102 28.96 2.15 -3.98
C GLY A 102 28.69 3.61 -4.37
N ASP A 103 29.75 4.36 -4.63
CA ASP A 103 29.71 5.77 -5.01
C ASP A 103 29.75 5.99 -6.52
N ARG A 104 29.31 5.03 -7.30
CA ARG A 104 29.33 5.11 -8.76
C ARG A 104 28.23 6.01 -9.26
N HIS A 105 28.62 6.98 -10.10
CA HIS A 105 27.65 7.86 -10.75
C HIS A 105 26.81 7.13 -11.81
N PRO A 106 25.56 7.52 -12.00
CA PRO A 106 24.68 6.95 -13.00
C PRO A 106 25.26 7.14 -14.41
N PRO A 107 24.95 6.24 -15.33
CA PRO A 107 25.30 6.42 -16.73
C PRO A 107 24.59 7.65 -17.30
N SER A 108 25.08 8.14 -18.45
CA SER A 108 24.42 9.28 -19.11
C SER A 108 22.93 9.02 -19.36
N SER A 109 22.12 10.08 -19.38
CA SER A 109 20.66 10.01 -19.62
C SER A 109 20.27 9.24 -20.90
N ARG A 110 21.20 9.13 -21.87
CA ARG A 110 21.01 8.32 -23.08
C ARG A 110 20.85 6.81 -22.82
N GLN A 111 21.20 6.33 -21.63
CA GLN A 111 21.00 4.94 -21.23
C GLN A 111 19.67 4.72 -20.50
N CYS A 112 18.97 5.78 -20.10
CA CYS A 112 17.61 5.73 -19.62
C CYS A 112 16.64 5.43 -20.78
N THR A 113 15.52 4.81 -20.47
CA THR A 113 14.37 4.63 -21.38
C THR A 113 13.13 5.18 -20.68
N GLU A 114 12.00 5.20 -21.36
CA GLU A 114 10.74 5.63 -20.73
C GLU A 114 10.36 4.81 -19.49
N ILE A 115 10.80 3.53 -19.45
CA ILE A 115 10.50 2.62 -18.35
C ILE A 115 11.62 2.47 -17.32
N MET A 116 12.78 3.11 -17.51
CA MET A 116 13.97 2.90 -16.69
C MET A 116 14.70 4.21 -16.40
N HIS A 117 14.94 4.49 -15.14
CA HIS A 117 15.65 5.68 -14.69
C HIS A 117 16.73 5.33 -13.67
N TYR A 118 17.91 5.98 -13.77
CA TYR A 118 18.98 5.85 -12.78
C TYR A 118 18.95 7.00 -11.77
N ARG A 119 19.08 6.66 -10.51
CA ARG A 119 19.32 7.57 -9.40
C ARG A 119 20.80 7.78 -9.16
N ASP A 120 21.15 8.98 -8.73
CA ASP A 120 22.48 9.30 -8.21
C ASP A 120 22.41 9.39 -6.67
N ALA A 121 22.77 8.28 -6.00
CA ALA A 121 22.81 8.20 -4.55
C ALA A 121 23.81 7.09 -4.15
N ALA A 122 24.51 7.30 -3.04
CA ALA A 122 25.38 6.26 -2.48
C ALA A 122 24.55 5.03 -2.09
N LEU A 123 25.05 3.84 -2.45
CA LEU A 123 24.40 2.56 -2.14
C LEU A 123 25.46 1.53 -1.72
N PRO A 124 25.73 1.40 -0.40
CA PRO A 124 26.67 0.40 0.10
C PRO A 124 26.17 -1.02 -0.16
N GLU A 125 27.08 -1.97 -0.25
CA GLU A 125 26.72 -3.38 -0.50
C GLU A 125 25.88 -3.99 0.64
N SER A 126 25.99 -3.47 1.87
CA SER A 126 25.14 -3.85 3.01
C SER A 126 23.64 -3.60 2.77
N ASP A 127 23.33 -2.60 1.94
CA ASP A 127 21.95 -2.19 1.62
C ASP A 127 21.39 -2.95 0.41
N ILE A 128 22.10 -3.96 -0.09
CA ILE A 128 21.73 -4.73 -1.28
C ILE A 128 21.45 -6.17 -0.89
N THR A 129 20.38 -6.70 -1.42
CA THR A 129 20.01 -8.12 -1.29
C THR A 129 19.62 -8.70 -2.65
N GLU A 130 19.41 -10.01 -2.69
CA GLU A 130 18.90 -10.69 -3.87
C GLU A 130 17.58 -11.38 -3.56
N VAL A 131 16.53 -11.06 -4.31
CA VAL A 131 15.21 -11.67 -4.22
C VAL A 131 14.84 -12.25 -5.57
N SER A 132 14.62 -13.56 -5.64
CA SER A 132 14.27 -14.28 -6.88
C SER A 132 15.18 -13.94 -8.06
N GLY A 133 16.51 -13.93 -7.85
CA GLY A 133 17.51 -13.63 -8.87
C GLY A 133 17.57 -12.17 -9.32
N LYS A 134 17.05 -11.23 -8.51
CA LYS A 134 17.06 -9.78 -8.79
C LYS A 134 17.80 -9.07 -7.67
N ARG A 135 18.81 -8.26 -8.04
CA ARG A 135 19.48 -7.37 -7.09
C ARG A 135 18.56 -6.19 -6.76
N VAL A 136 18.25 -6.04 -5.50
CA VAL A 136 17.29 -5.08 -4.98
C VAL A 136 17.80 -4.49 -3.66
N THR A 137 17.38 -3.29 -3.29
CA THR A 137 17.67 -2.75 -1.96
C THR A 137 17.00 -3.59 -0.86
N THR A 138 17.63 -3.68 0.33
CA THR A 138 16.98 -4.28 1.52
C THR A 138 15.67 -3.57 1.81
N ILE A 139 14.81 -4.16 2.64
CA ILE A 139 13.50 -3.57 2.96
C ILE A 139 13.69 -2.26 3.72
N GLU A 140 14.60 -2.22 4.66
CA GLU A 140 14.94 -1.05 5.47
C GLU A 140 15.49 0.09 4.59
N ARG A 141 16.42 -0.23 3.68
CA ARG A 141 16.92 0.74 2.70
C ARG A 141 15.81 1.20 1.77
N THR A 142 14.95 0.32 1.31
CA THR A 142 13.81 0.66 0.47
C THR A 142 12.88 1.64 1.19
N PHE A 143 12.65 1.49 2.49
CA PHE A 143 11.89 2.46 3.28
C PHE A 143 12.52 3.85 3.28
N VAL A 144 13.83 3.96 3.52
CA VAL A 144 14.54 5.26 3.45
C VAL A 144 14.47 5.83 2.03
N ASP A 145 14.59 5.00 1.01
CA ASP A 145 14.43 5.42 -0.39
C ASP A 145 13.02 5.96 -0.67
N PHE A 146 11.96 5.36 -0.11
CA PHE A 146 10.61 5.89 -0.17
C PHE A 146 10.51 7.28 0.44
N CYS A 147 11.10 7.48 1.62
CA CYS A 147 11.12 8.78 2.30
C CYS A 147 11.85 9.89 1.51
N VAL A 148 12.79 9.52 0.65
CA VAL A 148 13.53 10.47 -0.19
C VAL A 148 12.85 10.71 -1.54
N MET A 149 12.22 9.68 -2.12
CA MET A 149 11.73 9.69 -3.50
C MET A 149 10.26 10.05 -3.62
N TYR A 150 9.47 9.76 -2.60
CA TYR A 150 8.02 9.86 -2.64
C TYR A 150 7.49 10.73 -1.49
N ASP A 151 6.19 10.94 -1.49
CA ASP A 151 5.53 11.70 -0.43
C ASP A 151 5.47 10.93 0.91
N GLU A 152 4.92 11.58 1.92
CA GLU A 152 4.85 11.01 3.25
C GLU A 152 3.83 9.86 3.33
N LEU A 153 2.72 9.98 2.61
CA LEU A 153 1.68 8.96 2.57
C LEU A 153 2.18 7.65 1.95
N GLU A 154 2.88 7.72 0.81
CA GLU A 154 3.47 6.54 0.16
C GLU A 154 4.51 5.87 1.08
N SER A 155 5.31 6.68 1.78
CA SER A 155 6.33 6.17 2.70
C SER A 155 5.71 5.50 3.93
N LEU A 156 4.64 6.08 4.48
CA LEU A 156 3.89 5.51 5.60
C LEU A 156 3.19 4.20 5.19
N ALA A 157 2.53 4.20 4.04
CA ALA A 157 1.87 3.01 3.50
C ALA A 157 2.87 1.87 3.24
N PHE A 158 4.08 2.19 2.77
CA PHE A 158 5.15 1.19 2.59
C PHE A 158 5.57 0.56 3.91
N VAL A 159 5.92 1.35 4.94
CA VAL A 159 6.44 0.79 6.19
C VAL A 159 5.38 0.01 6.96
N GLU A 160 4.14 0.46 7.00
CA GLU A 160 3.02 -0.29 7.61
C GLU A 160 2.77 -1.60 6.86
N ALA A 161 2.79 -1.58 5.52
CA ALA A 161 2.67 -2.80 4.73
C ALA A 161 3.85 -3.76 4.92
N ALA A 162 5.07 -3.24 5.08
CA ALA A 162 6.25 -4.05 5.36
C ALA A 162 6.17 -4.70 6.74
N MET A 163 5.73 -3.97 7.77
CA MET A 163 5.52 -4.52 9.11
C MET A 163 4.44 -5.60 9.10
N ARG A 164 3.31 -5.37 8.46
CA ARG A 164 2.27 -6.39 8.27
C ARG A 164 2.79 -7.63 7.54
N ASN A 165 3.77 -7.48 6.66
CA ASN A 165 4.38 -8.58 5.90
C ASN A 165 5.47 -9.33 6.68
N GLY A 166 5.65 -9.02 7.97
CA GLY A 166 6.50 -9.75 8.92
C GLY A 166 7.83 -9.07 9.27
N ASN A 167 8.05 -7.83 8.82
CA ASN A 167 9.20 -7.04 9.28
C ASN A 167 8.82 -6.34 10.58
N SER A 168 9.74 -6.30 11.55
CA SER A 168 9.43 -5.66 12.83
C SER A 168 9.75 -4.16 12.84
N HIS A 169 9.06 -3.43 13.71
CA HIS A 169 9.38 -2.02 13.97
C HIS A 169 10.83 -1.83 14.42
N GLU A 170 11.32 -2.76 15.26
CA GLU A 170 12.69 -2.76 15.79
C GLU A 170 13.73 -2.86 14.69
N GLN A 171 13.51 -3.71 13.66
CA GLN A 171 14.43 -3.81 12.50
C GLN A 171 14.60 -2.46 11.80
N PHE A 172 13.51 -1.75 11.54
CA PHE A 172 13.59 -0.41 10.97
C PHE A 172 14.27 0.58 11.91
N GLN A 173 13.95 0.54 13.20
CA GLN A 173 14.54 1.42 14.21
C GLN A 173 16.06 1.22 14.31
N GLU A 174 16.55 -0.01 14.36
CA GLU A 174 17.97 -0.36 14.37
C GLU A 174 18.68 0.18 13.13
N TYR A 175 18.11 -0.10 11.94
CA TYR A 175 18.66 0.40 10.68
C TYR A 175 18.75 1.94 10.66
N LEU A 176 17.69 2.64 11.07
CA LEU A 176 17.69 4.11 11.10
C LEU A 176 18.72 4.67 12.10
N HIS A 177 18.92 3.99 13.24
CA HIS A 177 19.93 4.37 14.23
C HIS A 177 21.35 4.23 13.67
N GLU A 178 21.66 3.12 13.01
CA GLU A 178 22.97 2.87 12.39
C GLU A 178 23.29 3.87 11.26
N HIS A 179 22.25 4.37 10.57
CA HIS A 179 22.37 5.29 9.44
C HIS A 179 22.04 6.74 9.79
N ALA A 180 22.11 7.10 11.11
CA ALA A 180 21.81 8.44 11.58
C ALA A 180 22.61 9.53 10.83
N GLY A 181 21.95 10.64 10.49
CA GLY A 181 22.55 11.73 9.73
C GLY A 181 22.55 11.57 8.20
N GLN A 182 22.23 10.39 7.67
CA GLN A 182 22.09 10.21 6.23
C GLN A 182 20.78 10.83 5.72
N ARG A 183 20.79 11.18 4.42
CA ARG A 183 19.62 11.77 3.74
C ARG A 183 18.41 10.85 3.81
N GLY A 184 17.30 11.37 4.31
CA GLY A 184 16.01 10.65 4.40
C GLY A 184 15.78 9.99 5.76
N VAL A 185 16.82 9.69 6.53
CA VAL A 185 16.70 8.96 7.81
C VAL A 185 15.87 9.72 8.85
N ALA A 186 16.08 11.03 9.00
CA ALA A 186 15.27 11.83 9.91
C ALA A 186 13.77 11.90 9.51
N LYS A 187 13.46 11.89 8.21
CA LYS A 187 12.07 11.78 7.72
C LYS A 187 11.53 10.38 7.98
N ALA A 188 12.33 9.34 7.73
CA ALA A 188 11.96 7.96 7.96
C ALA A 188 11.63 7.70 9.44
N GLN A 189 12.44 8.26 10.37
CA GLN A 189 12.17 8.16 11.82
C GLN A 189 10.80 8.75 12.18
N ARG A 190 10.50 9.98 11.74
CA ARG A 190 9.18 10.61 12.02
C ARG A 190 8.01 9.83 11.45
N ILE A 191 8.20 9.15 10.31
CA ILE A 191 7.17 8.32 9.69
C ILE A 191 7.02 7.02 10.48
N LEU A 192 8.13 6.38 10.86
CA LEU A 192 8.13 5.15 11.64
C LEU A 192 7.47 5.35 13.02
N ASP A 193 7.72 6.50 13.68
CA ASP A 193 7.11 6.86 14.98
C ASP A 193 5.57 6.95 14.93
N ARG A 194 4.99 7.10 13.73
CA ARG A 194 3.53 7.17 13.48
C ARG A 194 2.95 5.91 12.85
N ALA A 195 3.80 4.96 12.52
CA ALA A 195 3.38 3.76 11.80
C ALA A 195 2.76 2.73 12.75
N TYR A 196 1.76 2.00 12.25
CA TYR A 196 1.11 0.91 12.95
C TYR A 196 1.35 -0.41 12.19
N ASP A 197 1.61 -1.48 12.94
CA ASP A 197 1.79 -2.84 12.39
C ASP A 197 0.47 -3.60 12.21
N ILE A 198 -0.62 -3.04 12.76
CA ILE A 198 -1.94 -3.67 12.83
C ILE A 198 -2.88 -3.32 11.66
N ILE A 199 -2.50 -2.38 10.78
CA ILE A 199 -3.34 -1.93 9.66
C ILE A 199 -3.39 -2.99 8.56
N ASP A 200 -4.58 -3.32 8.07
CA ASP A 200 -4.78 -4.45 7.15
C ASP A 200 -4.50 -4.12 5.67
N SER A 201 -4.53 -2.85 5.28
CA SER A 201 -4.30 -2.47 3.88
C SER A 201 -3.67 -1.08 3.72
N VAL A 202 -2.99 -0.85 2.59
CA VAL A 202 -2.44 0.48 2.25
C VAL A 202 -3.52 1.54 2.04
N GLN A 203 -4.73 1.12 1.65
CA GLN A 203 -5.88 2.02 1.50
C GLN A 203 -6.41 2.48 2.87
N GLU A 204 -6.40 1.62 3.89
CA GLU A 204 -6.73 2.02 5.26
C GLU A 204 -5.69 3.01 5.81
N THR A 205 -4.39 2.81 5.52
CA THR A 205 -3.35 3.81 5.80
C THR A 205 -3.68 5.15 5.13
N SER A 206 -4.08 5.13 3.85
CA SER A 206 -4.47 6.35 3.12
C SER A 206 -5.68 7.04 3.75
N MET A 207 -6.68 6.27 4.13
CA MET A 207 -7.88 6.78 4.81
C MET A 207 -7.52 7.45 6.14
N ARG A 208 -6.75 6.79 6.99
CA ARG A 208 -6.27 7.34 8.26
C ARG A 208 -5.44 8.60 8.06
N TYR A 209 -4.49 8.58 7.14
CA TYR A 209 -3.64 9.73 6.85
C TYR A 209 -4.44 10.97 6.45
N GLN A 210 -5.46 10.82 5.61
CA GLN A 210 -6.36 11.90 5.22
C GLN A 210 -7.17 12.44 6.41
N MET A 211 -7.68 11.54 7.27
CA MET A 211 -8.43 11.94 8.47
C MET A 211 -7.52 12.70 9.45
N GLU A 212 -6.32 12.20 9.76
CA GLU A 212 -5.37 12.87 10.65
C GLU A 212 -4.97 14.26 10.15
N ALA A 213 -4.75 14.40 8.84
CA ALA A 213 -4.39 15.69 8.22
C ALA A 213 -5.53 16.72 8.28
N GLN A 214 -6.78 16.28 8.13
CA GLN A 214 -7.96 17.16 8.09
C GLN A 214 -8.58 17.42 9.46
N PHE A 215 -8.33 16.53 10.41
CA PHE A 215 -8.89 16.57 11.77
C PHE A 215 -7.80 16.40 12.84
N PRO A 216 -6.78 17.26 12.88
CA PRO A 216 -5.59 17.08 13.73
C PRO A 216 -5.87 17.14 15.24
N THR A 217 -7.03 17.65 15.64
CA THR A 217 -7.46 17.74 17.06
C THR A 217 -8.38 16.60 17.49
N HIS A 218 -8.71 15.70 16.56
CA HIS A 218 -9.58 14.55 16.80
C HIS A 218 -8.75 13.28 17.05
N LYS A 219 -9.22 12.45 17.95
CA LYS A 219 -8.61 11.14 18.20
C LYS A 219 -9.02 10.18 17.08
N ILE A 220 -8.03 9.56 16.43
CA ILE A 220 -8.26 8.54 15.40
C ILE A 220 -7.47 7.29 15.82
N SER A 221 -8.17 6.23 16.11
CA SER A 221 -7.60 4.95 16.58
C SER A 221 -7.84 3.87 15.52
N PRO A 222 -6.78 3.24 14.98
CA PRO A 222 -6.93 2.17 14.00
C PRO A 222 -7.24 0.84 14.68
N GLN A 223 -7.93 -0.04 13.97
CA GLN A 223 -8.14 -1.46 14.29
C GLN A 223 -8.70 -1.72 15.70
N VAL A 224 -9.74 -0.96 16.08
CA VAL A 224 -10.35 -1.02 17.41
C VAL A 224 -11.34 -2.19 17.52
N MET A 225 -11.30 -2.92 18.64
CA MET A 225 -12.30 -3.94 18.96
C MET A 225 -13.50 -3.32 19.67
N ILE A 226 -14.69 -3.55 19.13
CA ILE A 226 -15.98 -3.17 19.75
C ILE A 226 -16.82 -4.44 19.90
N GLY A 227 -16.91 -4.95 21.12
CA GLY A 227 -17.42 -6.29 21.36
C GLY A 227 -16.61 -7.34 20.57
N ASN A 228 -17.29 -8.11 19.73
CA ASN A 228 -16.65 -9.14 18.88
C ASN A 228 -16.23 -8.63 17.50
N TYR A 229 -16.36 -7.34 17.23
CA TYR A 229 -16.10 -6.77 15.90
C TYR A 229 -14.90 -5.85 15.93
N ARG A 230 -13.94 -6.10 15.04
CA ARG A 230 -12.83 -5.20 14.77
C ARG A 230 -13.26 -4.19 13.70
N VAL A 231 -13.09 -2.90 13.98
CA VAL A 231 -13.38 -1.80 13.06
C VAL A 231 -12.08 -1.18 12.56
N ASP A 232 -12.06 -0.69 11.31
CA ASP A 232 -10.82 -0.21 10.70
C ASP A 232 -10.31 1.06 11.40
N HIS A 233 -11.19 2.03 11.66
CA HIS A 233 -10.85 3.24 12.40
C HIS A 233 -12.02 3.67 13.28
N LEU A 234 -11.68 4.14 14.48
CA LEU A 234 -12.60 4.77 15.41
C LEU A 234 -12.16 6.21 15.66
N MET A 235 -13.02 7.18 15.33
CA MET A 235 -12.76 8.61 15.53
C MET A 235 -13.59 9.13 16.69
N ASP A 236 -12.94 9.85 17.63
CA ASP A 236 -13.55 10.47 18.83
C ASP A 236 -14.41 9.50 19.66
N ASP A 237 -14.08 8.21 19.61
CA ASP A 237 -14.73 7.12 20.32
C ASP A 237 -16.22 6.89 19.95
N TYR A 238 -16.74 7.50 18.85
CA TYR A 238 -18.14 7.31 18.43
C TYR A 238 -18.37 7.25 16.90
N ILE A 239 -17.42 7.64 16.06
CA ILE A 239 -17.54 7.53 14.60
C ILE A 239 -16.65 6.39 14.11
N ILE A 240 -17.27 5.34 13.65
CA ILE A 240 -16.61 4.21 12.98
C ILE A 240 -16.45 4.57 11.51
N VAL A 241 -15.22 4.41 10.98
CA VAL A 241 -14.92 4.63 9.57
C VAL A 241 -14.27 3.37 9.02
N GLU A 242 -14.95 2.72 8.08
CA GLU A 242 -14.56 1.43 7.50
C GLU A 242 -14.31 1.55 6.00
N LEU A 243 -13.33 0.78 5.52
CA LEU A 243 -13.03 0.64 4.11
C LEU A 243 -13.59 -0.70 3.60
N ASP A 244 -14.50 -0.65 2.64
CA ASP A 244 -15.14 -1.84 2.10
C ASP A 244 -14.52 -2.24 0.74
N GLY A 245 -14.06 -3.49 0.65
CA GLY A 245 -13.57 -4.06 -0.60
C GLY A 245 -14.72 -4.61 -1.44
N ARG A 246 -14.88 -4.14 -2.69
CA ARG A 246 -15.91 -4.66 -3.63
C ARG A 246 -15.82 -6.16 -3.87
N VAL A 247 -14.61 -6.74 -3.75
CA VAL A 247 -14.35 -8.17 -3.96
C VAL A 247 -15.10 -9.06 -2.95
N LYS A 248 -15.34 -8.59 -1.73
CA LYS A 248 -16.05 -9.36 -0.68
C LYS A 248 -17.49 -9.76 -1.06
N TYR A 249 -18.07 -9.13 -2.06
CA TYR A 249 -19.46 -9.36 -2.49
C TYR A 249 -19.55 -10.08 -3.84
N THR A 250 -18.47 -10.71 -4.31
CA THR A 250 -18.47 -11.54 -5.51
C THR A 250 -18.81 -13.00 -5.18
N GLU A 251 -19.43 -13.70 -6.12
CA GLU A 251 -19.72 -15.13 -5.98
C GLU A 251 -18.43 -15.95 -5.85
N GLU A 252 -17.36 -15.56 -6.55
CA GLU A 252 -16.04 -16.19 -6.48
C GLU A 252 -15.47 -16.12 -5.05
N PHE A 253 -15.47 -14.93 -4.45
CA PHE A 253 -15.01 -14.75 -3.07
C PHE A 253 -15.84 -15.57 -2.07
N ALA A 254 -17.17 -15.59 -2.23
CA ALA A 254 -18.06 -16.35 -1.38
C ALA A 254 -17.78 -17.85 -1.48
N TRP A 255 -17.58 -18.37 -2.69
CA TRP A 255 -17.29 -19.78 -2.96
C TRP A 255 -15.91 -20.19 -2.39
N GLU A 256 -14.87 -19.39 -2.61
CA GLU A 256 -13.52 -19.63 -2.05
C GLU A 256 -13.51 -19.70 -0.53
N ASN A 257 -14.40 -18.95 0.13
CA ASN A 257 -14.53 -18.93 1.59
C ASN A 257 -15.59 -19.90 2.14
N GLY A 258 -16.15 -20.78 1.30
CA GLY A 258 -17.13 -21.79 1.73
C GLY A 258 -18.44 -21.19 2.24
N THR A 259 -18.87 -20.03 1.73
CA THR A 259 -20.06 -19.29 2.15
C THR A 259 -20.86 -18.80 0.94
N THR A 260 -21.93 -18.07 1.15
CA THR A 260 -22.72 -17.44 0.08
C THR A 260 -22.69 -15.92 0.21
N VAL A 261 -22.87 -15.21 -0.89
CA VAL A 261 -23.00 -13.73 -0.89
C VAL A 261 -24.10 -13.31 0.08
N THR A 262 -25.21 -14.06 0.14
CA THR A 262 -26.33 -13.79 1.05
C THR A 262 -25.92 -13.90 2.53
N GLU A 263 -25.09 -14.87 2.88
CA GLU A 263 -24.59 -15.02 4.26
C GLU A 263 -23.61 -13.93 4.65
N ILE A 264 -22.71 -13.55 3.72
CA ILE A 264 -21.80 -12.42 3.89
C ILE A 264 -22.63 -11.16 4.19
N PHE A 265 -23.63 -10.88 3.36
CA PHE A 265 -24.51 -9.73 3.52
C PHE A 265 -25.28 -9.76 4.85
N ARG A 266 -25.84 -10.91 5.24
CA ARG A 266 -26.54 -11.05 6.53
C ARG A 266 -25.62 -10.77 7.73
N LYS A 267 -24.40 -11.31 7.71
CA LYS A 267 -23.40 -11.06 8.76
C LYS A 267 -23.06 -9.57 8.83
N GLN A 268 -22.91 -8.92 7.68
CA GLN A 268 -22.60 -7.51 7.59
C GLN A 268 -23.73 -6.63 8.14
N VAL A 269 -24.99 -6.91 7.78
CA VAL A 269 -26.17 -6.20 8.31
C VAL A 269 -26.32 -6.41 9.83
N SER A 270 -26.07 -7.62 10.32
CA SER A 270 -26.12 -7.93 11.74
C SER A 270 -25.04 -7.17 12.53
N ARG A 271 -23.81 -7.13 12.01
CA ARG A 271 -22.70 -6.34 12.56
C ARG A 271 -23.07 -4.85 12.64
N GLU A 272 -23.58 -4.29 11.55
CA GLU A 272 -23.93 -2.88 11.48
C GLU A 272 -25.05 -2.53 12.46
N ARG A 273 -26.10 -3.35 12.53
CA ARG A 273 -27.20 -3.16 13.51
C ARG A 273 -26.67 -3.18 14.95
N TYR A 274 -25.75 -4.07 15.27
CA TYR A 274 -25.13 -4.12 16.58
C TYR A 274 -24.38 -2.84 16.90
N LEU A 275 -23.50 -2.37 16.01
CA LEU A 275 -22.73 -1.14 16.21
C LEU A 275 -23.63 0.10 16.33
N LEU A 276 -24.67 0.20 15.48
CA LEU A 276 -25.66 1.26 15.57
C LEU A 276 -26.46 1.22 16.89
N SER A 277 -26.81 0.03 17.39
CA SER A 277 -27.53 -0.12 18.67
C SER A 277 -26.70 0.31 19.88
N LEU A 278 -25.38 0.32 19.75
CA LEU A 278 -24.45 0.87 20.75
C LEU A 278 -24.25 2.39 20.61
N GLY A 279 -24.90 3.04 19.63
CA GLY A 279 -24.84 4.49 19.43
C GLY A 279 -23.69 4.97 18.54
N TYR A 280 -22.95 4.08 17.90
CA TYR A 280 -21.92 4.48 16.94
C TYR A 280 -22.52 4.99 15.64
N HIS A 281 -21.86 6.00 15.03
CA HIS A 281 -22.05 6.33 13.62
C HIS A 281 -21.13 5.44 12.78
N VAL A 282 -21.68 4.66 11.87
CA VAL A 282 -20.92 3.77 11.00
C VAL A 282 -20.86 4.37 9.60
N LEU A 283 -19.66 4.71 9.15
CA LEU A 283 -19.37 5.23 7.82
C LEU A 283 -18.57 4.18 7.05
N ARG A 284 -18.96 3.92 5.80
CA ARG A 284 -18.26 3.00 4.91
C ARG A 284 -17.94 3.67 3.61
N PHE A 285 -16.73 3.43 3.15
CA PHE A 285 -16.22 3.97 1.90
C PHE A 285 -15.59 2.87 1.06
N TYR A 286 -15.69 3.00 -0.25
CA TYR A 286 -14.85 2.26 -1.18
C TYR A 286 -13.54 3.03 -1.44
N PRO A 287 -12.47 2.34 -1.89
CA PRO A 287 -11.18 3.01 -2.17
C PRO A 287 -11.28 4.18 -3.15
N ASP A 288 -12.17 4.10 -4.13
CA ASP A 288 -12.39 5.15 -5.13
C ASP A 288 -13.24 6.33 -4.61
N GLU A 289 -13.81 6.24 -3.44
CA GLU A 289 -14.59 7.30 -2.78
C GLU A 289 -13.77 8.12 -1.77
N LEU A 290 -12.58 7.64 -1.39
CA LEU A 290 -11.80 8.27 -0.32
C LEU A 290 -11.44 9.72 -0.62
N ASP A 291 -11.06 10.03 -1.86
CA ASP A 291 -10.60 11.37 -2.21
C ASP A 291 -11.77 12.39 -2.25
N ASP A 292 -12.97 11.96 -2.60
CA ASP A 292 -14.12 12.86 -2.80
C ASP A 292 -15.11 12.88 -1.63
N LEU A 293 -15.39 11.74 -0.99
CA LEU A 293 -16.49 11.58 -0.05
C LEU A 293 -16.10 11.49 1.41
N LEU A 294 -14.88 10.99 1.73
CA LEU A 294 -14.45 10.75 3.11
C LEU A 294 -14.57 11.99 3.99
N ILE A 295 -13.85 13.03 3.65
CA ILE A 295 -13.73 14.25 4.47
C ILE A 295 -15.05 15.04 4.54
N PRO A 296 -15.79 15.28 3.44
CA PRO A 296 -17.08 15.94 3.51
C PRO A 296 -18.11 15.20 4.38
N THR A 297 -18.12 13.86 4.32
CA THR A 297 -19.07 13.06 5.11
C THR A 297 -18.76 13.15 6.60
N ILE A 298 -17.49 13.00 7.00
CA ILE A 298 -17.08 13.13 8.41
C ILE A 298 -17.41 14.54 8.93
N ARG A 299 -17.10 15.61 8.18
CA ARG A 299 -17.45 16.99 8.57
C ARG A 299 -18.92 17.18 8.82
N ARG A 300 -19.79 16.58 7.98
CA ARG A 300 -21.23 16.63 8.15
C ARG A 300 -21.68 15.95 9.46
N ILE A 301 -21.14 14.79 9.79
CA ILE A 301 -21.47 14.09 11.04
C ILE A 301 -20.99 14.90 12.26
N LEU A 302 -19.79 15.42 12.23
CA LEU A 302 -19.25 16.27 13.31
C LEU A 302 -20.11 17.54 13.52
N ALA A 303 -20.58 18.17 12.44
CA ALA A 303 -21.45 19.34 12.52
C ALA A 303 -22.83 19.03 13.10
N GLN A 304 -23.35 17.82 12.87
CA GLN A 304 -24.62 17.37 13.42
C GLN A 304 -24.56 16.95 14.90
N ASN A 305 -23.33 16.61 15.38
CA ASN A 305 -23.05 16.13 16.72
C ASN A 305 -22.03 17.03 17.44
N PRO A 306 -22.36 18.30 17.73
CA PRO A 306 -21.41 19.26 18.29
C PRO A 306 -20.99 18.97 19.74
N HIS A 307 -21.70 18.08 20.45
CA HIS A 307 -21.37 17.71 21.82
C HIS A 307 -20.33 16.60 21.80
N ARG A 308 -19.05 17.01 21.68
CA ARG A 308 -17.88 16.14 21.85
C ARG A 308 -17.91 15.49 23.22
N ILE A 309 -17.63 14.20 23.24
CA ILE A 309 -17.11 13.56 24.44
C ILE A 309 -15.73 14.16 24.67
N SER A 310 -15.48 14.58 25.92
CA SER A 310 -14.16 15.11 26.28
C SER A 310 -13.09 14.08 25.90
N PRO A 311 -11.95 14.50 25.30
CA PRO A 311 -10.84 13.59 24.99
C PRO A 311 -10.29 12.84 26.22
N ASN A 312 -10.64 13.28 27.44
CA ASN A 312 -10.19 12.70 28.71
C ASN A 312 -11.16 11.62 29.27
N GLU A 313 -12.33 11.40 28.68
CA GLU A 313 -13.15 10.25 29.04
C GLU A 313 -12.68 9.05 28.25
N HIS A 314 -11.76 8.27 28.84
CA HIS A 314 -11.34 6.99 28.29
C HIS A 314 -12.52 6.01 28.29
N TYR A 315 -13.18 5.91 27.16
CA TYR A 315 -14.01 4.74 26.88
C TYR A 315 -13.06 3.60 26.52
N ASP A 316 -13.07 2.57 27.36
CA ASP A 316 -12.40 1.29 27.02
C ASP A 316 -13.36 0.50 26.14
N PRO A 317 -13.06 0.34 24.81
CA PRO A 317 -13.89 -0.46 23.91
C PRO A 317 -13.90 -1.95 24.29
N HIS A 318 -13.01 -2.40 25.20
CA HIS A 318 -12.98 -3.75 25.76
C HIS A 318 -13.86 -3.88 27.05
N SER A 319 -14.40 -2.77 27.57
CA SER A 319 -15.37 -2.86 28.65
C SER A 319 -16.70 -3.43 28.11
N ASP A 320 -17.32 -4.34 28.86
CA ASP A 320 -18.58 -5.02 28.47
C ASP A 320 -19.82 -4.09 28.45
N GLY A 321 -19.63 -2.78 28.52
CA GLY A 321 -20.69 -1.77 28.55
C GLY A 321 -20.85 -0.98 27.25
N PRO A 322 -22.05 -0.48 26.95
CA PRO A 322 -22.24 0.43 25.83
C PRO A 322 -21.49 1.76 26.08
N PRO A 323 -21.06 2.48 24.99
CA PRO A 323 -20.41 3.76 25.13
C PRO A 323 -21.22 4.76 25.98
N PRO A 324 -20.56 5.62 26.79
CA PRO A 324 -21.24 6.54 27.73
C PRO A 324 -22.30 7.47 27.10
N TRP A 325 -22.19 7.74 25.78
CA TRP A 325 -23.13 8.58 25.02
C TRP A 325 -24.40 7.85 24.57
N THR A 326 -24.47 6.53 24.65
CA THR A 326 -25.70 5.79 24.28
C THR A 326 -26.86 6.01 25.25
N SER A 327 -26.58 6.37 26.51
CA SER A 327 -27.62 6.64 27.53
C SER A 327 -28.46 7.87 27.24
N ARG A 328 -28.05 8.76 26.30
CA ARG A 328 -28.79 9.96 25.93
C ARG A 328 -29.87 9.73 24.85
N TRP A 329 -29.91 8.55 24.24
CA TRP A 329 -30.86 8.22 23.18
C TRP A 329 -31.91 7.19 23.60
N ALA A 330 -31.91 6.78 24.87
CA ALA A 330 -32.82 5.79 25.44
C ALA A 330 -34.00 6.46 26.19
N SER A 331 -34.21 7.75 26.02
CA SER A 331 -35.38 8.49 26.60
C SER A 331 -36.27 9.09 25.53
#